data_68e635a39c9344601c8795988ab0bcec
#
_entry.id   68e635a39c9344601c8795988ab0bcec
#
_cell.length_a   1.000
_cell.length_b   1.000
_cell.length_c   1.000
_cell.angle_alpha   90.00
_cell.angle_beta   90.00
_cell.angle_gamma   90.00
#
_symmetry.space_group_name_H-M   'P 1'
#
loop_
_entity.id
_entity.type
_entity.pdbx_description
1 polymer ?
#
loop_
_entity_poly.entity_id
_entity_poly.type
_entity_poly.pdbx_seq_one_letter_code
_entity_poly.pdbx_strand_id
1 'polypeptide(L)'
;MDDGTAPTIGQTIARLRRKKMTQNDLAAAAGVSVDLVRKLEQGQRHTVSIASLHRLARALDVDAGELLGRPTSLPDPGPHSGAVAIRQALTSVEDLIGDDEAVEAFTLDEGRRLVGYAWAGYWAGHYDALGRLLPSAIAQARATTRAVSAAERADAHDLSAQIHQVAACTLVHLGYGDIAHLALREA
;
A
#
# COMPACT_ATOMS: atom_id res chain seq x y z
N MET A 1 -20.76 1.69 26.16
CA MET A 1 -20.21 2.92 25.54
C MET A 1 -18.71 2.64 25.40
N ASP A 2 -18.33 2.13 24.26
CA ASP A 2 -16.93 1.86 23.94
C ASP A 2 -16.36 3.16 23.38
N ASP A 3 -15.55 3.83 24.22
CA ASP A 3 -14.92 5.11 23.89
C ASP A 3 -13.78 4.79 22.94
N GLY A 4 -13.96 5.09 21.63
CA GLY A 4 -13.07 4.78 20.52
C GLY A 4 -11.68 5.44 20.59
N THR A 5 -11.10 5.53 21.77
CA THR A 5 -9.75 6.06 22.01
C THR A 5 -8.72 4.99 21.60
N ALA A 6 -7.88 5.31 20.62
CA ALA A 6 -6.78 4.43 20.20
C ALA A 6 -5.95 3.97 21.41
N PRO A 7 -5.53 2.70 21.47
CA PRO A 7 -4.78 2.16 22.60
C PRO A 7 -3.47 2.92 22.78
N THR A 8 -3.12 3.24 24.02
CA THR A 8 -1.84 3.89 24.34
C THR A 8 -0.67 2.94 24.08
N ILE A 9 0.54 3.50 23.89
CA ILE A 9 1.79 2.73 23.74
C ILE A 9 1.93 1.70 24.85
N GLY A 10 1.66 2.08 26.10
CA GLY A 10 1.76 1.20 27.24
C GLY A 10 0.76 0.05 27.20
N GLN A 11 -0.47 0.31 26.80
CA GLN A 11 -1.50 -0.75 26.64
C GLN A 11 -1.12 -1.72 25.51
N THR A 12 -0.58 -1.22 24.41
CA THR A 12 -0.10 -2.06 23.29
C THR A 12 1.08 -2.94 23.74
N ILE A 13 2.07 -2.38 24.42
CA ILE A 13 3.21 -3.13 24.99
C ILE A 13 2.71 -4.21 25.94
N ALA A 14 1.80 -3.88 26.88
CA ALA A 14 1.24 -4.85 27.83
C ALA A 14 0.51 -5.99 27.13
N ARG A 15 -0.29 -5.70 26.11
CA ARG A 15 -1.03 -6.68 25.32
C ARG A 15 -0.10 -7.66 24.58
N LEU A 16 0.93 -7.15 23.93
CA LEU A 16 1.88 -7.95 23.15
C LEU A 16 2.78 -8.78 24.07
N ARG A 17 3.30 -8.17 25.14
CA ARG A 17 4.18 -8.82 26.10
C ARG A 17 3.51 -9.99 26.81
N ARG A 18 2.29 -9.82 27.34
CA ARG A 18 1.58 -10.83 28.15
C ARG A 18 1.44 -12.20 27.47
N LYS A 19 1.52 -12.21 26.14
CA LYS A 19 1.44 -13.44 25.34
C LYS A 19 2.78 -14.19 25.26
N LYS A 20 3.92 -13.53 25.57
CA LYS A 20 5.25 -14.05 25.25
C LYS A 20 6.22 -14.06 26.45
N MET A 21 6.14 -13.10 27.38
CA MET A 21 7.19 -12.90 28.39
C MET A 21 6.74 -12.05 29.59
N THR A 22 7.57 -12.00 30.65
CA THR A 22 7.35 -11.12 31.82
C THR A 22 7.88 -9.70 31.56
N GLN A 23 7.56 -8.72 32.45
CA GLN A 23 8.12 -7.38 32.37
C GLN A 23 9.64 -7.37 32.52
N ASN A 24 10.18 -8.26 33.34
CA ASN A 24 11.62 -8.40 33.54
C ASN A 24 12.31 -8.91 32.28
N ASP A 25 11.71 -9.94 31.63
CA ASP A 25 12.25 -10.50 30.39
C ASP A 25 12.26 -9.48 29.26
N LEU A 26 11.16 -8.72 29.11
CA LEU A 26 11.09 -7.65 28.11
C LEU A 26 12.14 -6.56 28.37
N ALA A 27 12.28 -6.15 29.62
CA ALA A 27 13.26 -5.13 29.99
C ALA A 27 14.70 -5.59 29.68
N ALA A 28 15.03 -6.84 30.01
CA ALA A 28 16.33 -7.45 29.73
C ALA A 28 16.57 -7.57 28.21
N ALA A 29 15.59 -8.10 27.44
CA ALA A 29 15.68 -8.26 26.00
C ALA A 29 15.80 -6.92 25.24
N ALA A 30 15.10 -5.88 25.72
CA ALA A 30 15.15 -4.55 25.12
C ALA A 30 16.31 -3.68 25.63
N GLY A 31 17.06 -4.13 26.66
CA GLY A 31 18.11 -3.32 27.26
C GLY A 31 17.60 -2.01 27.87
N VAL A 32 16.42 -2.05 28.52
CA VAL A 32 15.79 -0.94 29.23
C VAL A 32 15.55 -1.30 30.69
N SER A 33 15.24 -0.32 31.54
CA SER A 33 14.91 -0.60 32.92
C SER A 33 13.51 -1.24 33.06
N VAL A 34 13.34 -2.16 34.01
CA VAL A 34 12.03 -2.73 34.35
C VAL A 34 11.05 -1.65 34.79
N ASP A 35 11.55 -0.61 35.48
CA ASP A 35 10.73 0.53 35.91
C ASP A 35 10.16 1.32 34.73
N LEU A 36 10.90 1.44 33.62
CA LEU A 36 10.39 2.04 32.39
C LEU A 36 9.23 1.22 31.81
N VAL A 37 9.40 -0.09 31.70
CA VAL A 37 8.34 -0.99 31.17
C VAL A 37 7.09 -0.88 32.04
N ARG A 38 7.26 -0.98 33.37
CA ARG A 38 6.15 -0.89 34.32
C ARG A 38 5.40 0.44 34.23
N LYS A 39 6.10 1.58 34.23
CA LYS A 39 5.50 2.92 34.14
C LYS A 39 4.76 3.15 32.83
N LEU A 40 5.28 2.63 31.72
CA LEU A 40 4.60 2.67 30.42
C LEU A 40 3.29 1.87 30.47
N GLU A 41 3.35 0.61 30.94
CA GLU A 41 2.17 -0.26 30.99
C GLU A 41 1.08 0.24 31.97
N GLN A 42 1.49 0.92 33.05
CA GLN A 42 0.57 1.53 34.02
C GLN A 42 0.04 2.91 33.59
N GLY A 43 0.46 3.42 32.44
CA GLY A 43 0.08 4.75 31.96
C GLY A 43 0.65 5.91 32.80
N GLN A 44 1.64 5.64 33.68
CA GLN A 44 2.33 6.67 34.44
C GLN A 44 3.37 7.43 33.61
N ARG A 45 3.71 6.84 32.45
CA ARG A 45 4.58 7.48 31.47
C ARG A 45 4.00 7.28 30.08
N HIS A 46 3.82 8.38 29.35
CA HIS A 46 3.20 8.40 28.01
C HIS A 46 4.23 8.55 26.89
N THR A 47 5.48 8.88 27.24
CA THR A 47 6.54 9.13 26.26
C THR A 47 7.73 8.18 26.48
N VAL A 48 8.31 7.76 25.37
CA VAL A 48 9.53 6.94 25.33
C VAL A 48 10.44 7.49 24.23
N SER A 49 11.76 7.42 24.43
CA SER A 49 12.69 7.84 23.38
C SER A 49 12.57 6.92 22.15
N ILE A 50 12.83 7.45 20.97
CA ILE A 50 12.78 6.69 19.70
C ILE A 50 13.71 5.46 19.81
N ALA A 51 14.90 5.60 20.38
CA ALA A 51 15.84 4.50 20.57
C ALA A 51 15.29 3.41 21.49
N SER A 52 14.59 3.77 22.58
CA SER A 52 13.96 2.79 23.48
C SER A 52 12.72 2.15 22.84
N LEU A 53 11.95 2.91 22.06
CA LEU A 53 10.81 2.39 21.29
C LEU A 53 11.25 1.29 20.32
N HIS A 54 12.29 1.53 19.52
CA HIS A 54 12.83 0.52 18.59
C HIS A 54 13.38 -0.72 19.32
N ARG A 55 14.01 -0.56 20.48
CA ARG A 55 14.51 -1.69 21.27
C ARG A 55 13.36 -2.53 21.83
N LEU A 56 12.30 -1.89 22.32
CA LEU A 56 11.09 -2.59 22.81
C LEU A 56 10.37 -3.31 21.66
N ALA A 57 10.23 -2.66 20.50
CA ALA A 57 9.63 -3.25 19.32
C ALA A 57 10.39 -4.51 18.86
N ARG A 58 11.72 -4.44 18.78
CA ARG A 58 12.58 -5.58 18.43
C ARG A 58 12.44 -6.72 19.45
N ALA A 59 12.42 -6.41 20.75
CA ALA A 59 12.28 -7.43 21.79
C ALA A 59 10.91 -8.11 21.77
N LEU A 60 9.87 -7.43 21.31
CA LEU A 60 8.52 -7.99 21.13
C LEU A 60 8.31 -8.63 19.76
N ASP A 61 9.29 -8.51 18.85
CA ASP A 61 9.22 -8.99 17.47
C ASP A 61 8.03 -8.36 16.72
N VAL A 62 7.96 -7.03 16.75
CA VAL A 62 6.96 -6.20 16.07
C VAL A 62 7.59 -4.93 15.51
N ASP A 63 6.88 -4.25 14.61
CA ASP A 63 7.30 -2.92 14.13
C ASP A 63 7.07 -1.83 15.20
N ALA A 64 7.92 -0.80 15.21
CA ALA A 64 7.78 0.34 16.12
C ALA A 64 6.45 1.09 15.92
N GLY A 65 5.91 1.10 14.69
CA GLY A 65 4.59 1.67 14.37
C GLY A 65 3.45 0.95 15.08
N GLU A 66 3.55 -0.38 15.27
CA GLU A 66 2.56 -1.17 16.01
C GLU A 66 2.50 -0.76 17.48
N LEU A 67 3.63 -0.46 18.09
CA LEU A 67 3.67 0.04 19.46
C LEU A 67 3.05 1.44 19.60
N LEU A 68 3.05 2.23 18.53
CA LEU A 68 2.44 3.56 18.48
C LEU A 68 0.93 3.50 18.19
N GLY A 69 0.34 2.30 18.15
CA GLY A 69 -1.07 2.11 17.82
C GLY A 69 -1.36 2.30 16.32
N ARG A 70 -0.31 2.40 15.49
CA ARG A 70 -0.46 2.28 14.05
C ARG A 70 -0.49 0.79 13.74
N PRO A 71 -1.56 0.23 13.17
CA PRO A 71 -1.56 -1.17 12.77
C PRO A 71 -0.41 -1.39 11.78
N THR A 72 0.42 -2.41 12.04
CA THR A 72 1.52 -2.84 11.15
C THR A 72 1.04 -3.73 10.00
N SER A 73 -0.23 -4.08 9.95
CA SER A 73 -0.83 -4.23 8.64
C SER A 73 -0.64 -2.87 7.97
N LEU A 74 0.05 -2.82 6.85
CA LEU A 74 -0.20 -1.77 5.84
C LEU A 74 -1.67 -1.42 6.00
N PRO A 75 -2.04 -0.16 6.31
CA PRO A 75 -3.45 0.18 6.50
C PRO A 75 -4.15 -0.49 5.35
N ASP A 76 -5.19 -1.28 5.67
CA ASP A 76 -6.10 -1.77 4.63
C ASP A 76 -6.27 -0.55 3.73
N PRO A 77 -5.69 -0.58 2.53
CA PRO A 77 -5.49 0.66 1.81
C PRO A 77 -6.89 1.23 1.67
N GLY A 78 -7.22 2.22 2.51
CA GLY A 78 -8.53 2.82 2.54
C GLY A 78 -8.94 3.17 1.11
N PRO A 79 -10.18 3.38 0.78
CA PRO A 79 -10.66 3.58 -0.61
C PRO A 79 -9.83 4.61 -1.40
N HIS A 80 -9.04 5.42 -0.70
CA HIS A 80 -8.14 6.42 -1.26
C HIS A 80 -6.75 5.92 -1.67
N SER A 81 -6.26 4.80 -1.15
CA SER A 81 -4.90 4.32 -1.45
C SER A 81 -4.79 3.75 -2.86
N GLY A 82 -5.84 3.12 -3.36
CA GLY A 82 -5.90 2.68 -4.75
C GLY A 82 -5.77 3.86 -5.72
N ALA A 83 -6.46 4.97 -5.43
CA ALA A 83 -6.36 6.20 -6.22
C ALA A 83 -4.95 6.81 -6.17
N VAL A 84 -4.31 6.80 -4.99
CA VAL A 84 -2.92 7.28 -4.83
C VAL A 84 -1.95 6.41 -5.64
N ALA A 85 -2.09 5.08 -5.58
CA ALA A 85 -1.24 4.16 -6.32
C ALA A 85 -1.43 4.30 -7.85
N ILE A 86 -2.67 4.44 -8.33
CA ILE A 86 -2.95 4.70 -9.75
C ILE A 86 -2.33 6.04 -10.16
N ARG A 87 -2.48 7.10 -9.34
CA ARG A 87 -1.87 8.40 -9.62
C ARG A 87 -0.35 8.28 -9.75
N GLN A 88 0.31 7.59 -8.84
CA GLN A 88 1.76 7.36 -8.90
C GLN A 88 2.14 6.66 -10.20
N ALA A 89 1.43 5.61 -10.59
CA ALA A 89 1.67 4.92 -11.85
C ALA A 89 1.45 5.80 -13.08
N LEU A 90 0.50 6.73 -13.06
CA LEU A 90 0.25 7.68 -14.14
C LEU A 90 1.30 8.79 -14.23
N THR A 91 1.91 9.17 -13.09
CA THR A 91 2.86 10.29 -12.99
C THR A 91 4.29 9.82 -12.73
N SER A 92 4.60 8.55 -12.97
CA SER A 92 5.94 7.99 -12.77
C SER A 92 6.96 8.72 -13.66
N VAL A 93 7.97 9.31 -13.01
CA VAL A 93 9.07 10.02 -13.68
C VAL A 93 10.11 9.02 -14.21
N GLU A 94 10.12 7.79 -13.68
CA GLU A 94 10.99 6.70 -14.13
C GLU A 94 10.76 6.38 -15.62
N ASP A 95 9.52 6.53 -16.10
CA ASP A 95 9.18 6.44 -17.53
C ASP A 95 9.89 7.48 -18.40
N LEU A 96 10.30 8.63 -17.84
CA LEU A 96 10.99 9.72 -18.56
C LEU A 96 12.51 9.52 -18.58
N ILE A 97 13.05 8.79 -17.61
CA ILE A 97 14.51 8.62 -17.44
C ILE A 97 14.99 7.32 -18.08
N GLY A 98 14.08 6.40 -18.42
CA GLY A 98 14.42 5.11 -19.05
C GLY A 98 15.14 4.14 -18.11
N ASP A 99 15.07 4.38 -16.81
CA ASP A 99 15.67 3.57 -15.75
C ASP A 99 14.63 2.58 -15.18
N ASP A 100 13.90 1.92 -16.10
CA ASP A 100 12.97 0.87 -15.76
C ASP A 100 13.74 -0.35 -15.27
N GLU A 101 13.80 -0.58 -13.97
CA GLU A 101 13.95 -1.95 -13.46
C GLU A 101 12.82 -2.78 -14.08
N ALA A 102 13.20 -3.59 -15.04
CA ALA A 102 12.45 -4.46 -15.93
C ALA A 102 11.00 -4.76 -15.51
N VAL A 103 10.07 -3.85 -15.75
CA VAL A 103 8.66 -4.21 -15.75
C VAL A 103 8.45 -5.15 -16.93
N GLU A 104 8.09 -6.40 -16.64
CA GLU A 104 7.86 -7.42 -17.66
C GLU A 104 6.63 -7.05 -18.50
N ALA A 105 6.85 -6.94 -19.82
CA ALA A 105 5.76 -6.70 -20.78
C ALA A 105 4.85 -7.94 -20.85
N PHE A 106 3.56 -7.75 -20.93
CA PHE A 106 2.62 -8.84 -21.17
C PHE A 106 2.50 -9.15 -22.69
N THR A 107 2.11 -10.34 -23.04
CA THR A 107 1.68 -10.69 -24.40
C THR A 107 0.33 -10.05 -24.71
N LEU A 108 0.02 -9.81 -25.99
CA LEU A 108 -1.27 -9.22 -26.38
C LEU A 108 -2.48 -10.02 -25.85
N ASP A 109 -2.36 -11.36 -25.79
CA ASP A 109 -3.42 -12.21 -25.26
C ASP A 109 -3.58 -12.10 -23.74
N GLU A 110 -2.51 -11.91 -23.00
CA GLU A 110 -2.55 -11.60 -21.57
C GLU A 110 -3.17 -10.23 -21.34
N GLY A 111 -2.77 -9.24 -22.13
CA GLY A 111 -3.37 -7.91 -22.10
C GLY A 111 -4.88 -7.92 -22.34
N ARG A 112 -5.37 -8.67 -23.34
CA ARG A 112 -6.81 -8.81 -23.59
C ARG A 112 -7.55 -9.43 -22.39
N ARG A 113 -6.97 -10.46 -21.77
CA ARG A 113 -7.56 -11.07 -20.56
C ARG A 113 -7.57 -10.10 -19.39
N LEU A 114 -6.47 -9.35 -19.20
CA LEU A 114 -6.34 -8.34 -18.15
C LEU A 114 -7.40 -7.23 -18.30
N VAL A 115 -7.56 -6.69 -19.50
CA VAL A 115 -8.59 -5.69 -19.81
C VAL A 115 -9.99 -6.23 -19.53
N GLY A 116 -10.28 -7.46 -19.98
CA GLY A 116 -11.58 -8.10 -19.71
C GLY A 116 -11.84 -8.26 -18.22
N TYR A 117 -10.83 -8.69 -17.45
CA TYR A 117 -10.92 -8.81 -15.99
C TYR A 117 -11.14 -7.45 -15.31
N ALA A 118 -10.41 -6.41 -15.74
CA ALA A 118 -10.53 -5.08 -15.19
C ALA A 118 -11.91 -4.48 -15.43
N TRP A 119 -12.47 -4.60 -16.63
CA TRP A 119 -13.83 -4.15 -16.93
C TRP A 119 -14.89 -4.94 -16.13
N ALA A 120 -14.74 -6.26 -16.01
CA ALA A 120 -15.63 -7.06 -15.19
C ALA A 120 -15.62 -6.62 -13.73
N GLY A 121 -14.44 -6.33 -13.17
CA GLY A 121 -14.25 -5.79 -11.82
C GLY A 121 -14.93 -4.41 -11.66
N TYR A 122 -14.80 -3.54 -12.65
CA TYR A 122 -15.45 -2.22 -12.64
C TYR A 122 -16.97 -2.33 -12.57
N TRP A 123 -17.57 -3.13 -13.45
CA TRP A 123 -19.02 -3.33 -13.47
C TRP A 123 -19.55 -4.07 -12.25
N ALA A 124 -18.73 -4.90 -11.61
CA ALA A 124 -19.05 -5.57 -10.35
C ALA A 124 -18.85 -4.68 -9.10
N GLY A 125 -18.33 -3.45 -9.26
CA GLY A 125 -18.09 -2.53 -8.15
C GLY A 125 -16.86 -2.89 -7.28
N HIS A 126 -15.93 -3.71 -7.78
CA HIS A 126 -14.75 -4.17 -7.06
C HIS A 126 -13.60 -3.14 -7.14
N TYR A 127 -13.88 -1.87 -6.78
CA TYR A 127 -12.93 -0.76 -6.94
C TYR A 127 -11.64 -0.91 -6.12
N ASP A 128 -11.70 -1.54 -4.95
CA ASP A 128 -10.50 -1.83 -4.14
C ASP A 128 -9.56 -2.82 -4.84
N ALA A 129 -10.13 -3.84 -5.50
CA ALA A 129 -9.34 -4.79 -6.29
C ALA A 129 -8.72 -4.10 -7.52
N LEU A 130 -9.45 -3.21 -8.17
CA LEU A 130 -8.95 -2.40 -9.29
C LEU A 130 -7.85 -1.44 -8.84
N GLY A 131 -7.98 -0.82 -7.66
CA GLY A 131 -6.95 0.03 -7.09
C GLY A 131 -5.62 -0.67 -6.86
N ARG A 132 -5.63 -1.97 -6.61
CA ARG A 132 -4.43 -2.81 -6.50
C ARG A 132 -3.91 -3.32 -7.84
N LEU A 133 -4.78 -3.60 -8.78
CA LEU A 133 -4.44 -4.15 -10.10
C LEU A 133 -3.89 -3.10 -11.06
N LEU A 134 -4.58 -1.96 -11.17
CA LEU A 134 -4.35 -0.97 -12.22
C LEU A 134 -2.95 -0.34 -12.21
N PRO A 135 -2.28 -0.09 -11.07
CA PRO A 135 -0.92 0.46 -11.09
C PRO A 135 0.07 -0.42 -11.87
N SER A 136 0.09 -1.72 -11.62
CA SER A 136 0.96 -2.66 -12.36
C SER A 136 0.50 -2.85 -13.80
N ALA A 137 -0.81 -2.86 -14.06
CA ALA A 137 -1.36 -2.96 -15.41
C ALA A 137 -0.94 -1.78 -16.30
N ILE A 138 -0.93 -0.55 -15.77
CA ILE A 138 -0.46 0.65 -16.48
C ILE A 138 1.03 0.53 -16.83
N ALA A 139 1.86 0.15 -15.86
CA ALA A 139 3.29 -0.02 -16.09
C ALA A 139 3.58 -1.10 -17.15
N GLN A 140 2.91 -2.25 -17.05
CA GLN A 140 3.05 -3.34 -18.05
C GLN A 140 2.53 -2.93 -19.43
N ALA A 141 1.42 -2.18 -19.54
CA ALA A 141 0.92 -1.69 -20.81
C ALA A 141 1.94 -0.80 -21.51
N ARG A 142 2.59 0.10 -20.77
CA ARG A 142 3.67 0.95 -21.30
C ARG A 142 4.89 0.13 -21.73
N ALA A 143 5.30 -0.85 -20.94
CA ALA A 143 6.38 -1.76 -21.32
C ALA A 143 6.03 -2.52 -22.61
N THR A 144 4.80 -3.00 -22.73
CA THR A 144 4.32 -3.73 -23.91
C THR A 144 4.34 -2.85 -25.18
N THR A 145 3.81 -1.62 -25.10
CA THR A 145 3.81 -0.71 -26.27
C THR A 145 5.22 -0.37 -26.78
N ARG A 146 6.22 -0.44 -25.91
CA ARG A 146 7.65 -0.25 -26.28
C ARG A 146 8.28 -1.52 -26.86
N ALA A 147 7.87 -2.71 -26.40
CA ALA A 147 8.50 -3.97 -26.74
C ALA A 147 7.93 -4.65 -28.00
N VAL A 148 6.68 -4.38 -28.39
CA VAL A 148 6.00 -5.06 -29.49
C VAL A 148 6.56 -4.67 -30.88
N SER A 149 6.39 -5.58 -31.84
CA SER A 149 6.71 -5.34 -33.25
C SER A 149 5.83 -4.24 -33.88
N ALA A 150 6.27 -3.69 -35.02
CA ALA A 150 5.48 -2.68 -35.74
C ALA A 150 4.09 -3.19 -36.16
N ALA A 151 3.94 -4.49 -36.41
CA ALA A 151 2.66 -5.11 -36.80
C ALA A 151 1.68 -5.17 -35.63
N GLU A 152 2.17 -5.32 -34.41
CA GLU A 152 1.38 -5.49 -33.18
C GLU A 152 1.12 -4.16 -32.45
N ARG A 153 1.73 -3.08 -32.92
CA ARG A 153 1.72 -1.79 -32.22
C ARG A 153 0.31 -1.23 -32.03
N ALA A 154 -0.55 -1.35 -33.03
CA ALA A 154 -1.92 -0.87 -32.95
C ALA A 154 -2.71 -1.61 -31.83
N ASP A 155 -2.58 -2.93 -31.75
CA ASP A 155 -3.24 -3.74 -30.73
C ASP A 155 -2.72 -3.42 -29.32
N ALA A 156 -1.40 -3.21 -29.19
CA ALA A 156 -0.80 -2.84 -27.90
C ALA A 156 -1.26 -1.46 -27.43
N HIS A 157 -1.38 -0.46 -28.34
CA HIS A 157 -1.93 0.85 -28.00
C HIS A 157 -3.40 0.78 -27.62
N ASP A 158 -4.23 -0.02 -28.33
CA ASP A 158 -5.63 -0.23 -27.98
C ASP A 158 -5.78 -0.82 -26.57
N LEU A 159 -4.99 -1.84 -26.23
CA LEU A 159 -4.97 -2.42 -24.89
C LEU A 159 -4.53 -1.39 -23.83
N SER A 160 -3.51 -0.59 -24.11
CA SER A 160 -3.07 0.48 -23.23
C SER A 160 -4.17 1.50 -23.00
N ALA A 161 -4.84 1.97 -24.08
CA ALA A 161 -5.95 2.91 -23.99
C ALA A 161 -7.09 2.36 -23.13
N GLN A 162 -7.47 1.09 -23.30
CA GLN A 162 -8.51 0.45 -22.50
C GLN A 162 -8.13 0.37 -21.01
N ILE A 163 -6.88 0.04 -20.66
CA ILE A 163 -6.39 0.02 -19.28
C ILE A 163 -6.48 1.42 -18.65
N HIS A 164 -6.04 2.46 -19.37
CA HIS A 164 -6.13 3.84 -18.91
C HIS A 164 -7.59 4.30 -18.77
N GLN A 165 -8.48 3.86 -19.65
CA GLN A 165 -9.91 4.15 -19.57
C GLN A 165 -10.55 3.52 -18.33
N VAL A 166 -10.27 2.25 -18.01
CA VAL A 166 -10.76 1.61 -16.77
C VAL A 166 -10.20 2.34 -15.54
N ALA A 167 -8.92 2.73 -15.58
CA ALA A 167 -8.32 3.51 -14.49
C ALA A 167 -9.04 4.84 -14.28
N ALA A 168 -9.32 5.58 -15.37
CA ALA A 168 -10.06 6.83 -15.30
C ALA A 168 -11.47 6.64 -14.74
N CYS A 169 -12.22 5.66 -15.23
CA CYS A 169 -13.56 5.33 -14.73
C CYS A 169 -13.54 4.97 -13.24
N THR A 170 -12.54 4.18 -12.79
CA THR A 170 -12.35 3.83 -11.40
C THR A 170 -12.05 5.05 -10.55
N LEU A 171 -11.18 5.95 -11.00
CA LEU A 171 -10.84 7.20 -10.31
C LEU A 171 -12.03 8.14 -10.19
N VAL A 172 -12.85 8.29 -11.23
CA VAL A 172 -14.11 9.07 -11.17
C VAL A 172 -15.04 8.51 -10.12
N HIS A 173 -15.20 7.18 -10.06
CA HIS A 173 -16.06 6.51 -9.08
C HIS A 173 -15.58 6.71 -7.64
N LEU A 174 -14.27 6.77 -7.45
CA LEU A 174 -13.62 7.04 -6.16
C LEU A 174 -13.60 8.54 -5.81
N GLY A 175 -14.10 9.44 -6.66
CA GLY A 175 -14.16 10.89 -6.42
C GLY A 175 -12.92 11.67 -6.84
N TYR A 176 -12.01 11.08 -7.63
CA TYR A 176 -10.75 11.68 -8.10
C TYR A 176 -10.81 12.09 -9.59
N GLY A 177 -11.77 12.93 -9.95
CA GLY A 177 -11.98 13.36 -11.34
C GLY A 177 -10.81 14.10 -11.97
N ASP A 178 -10.03 14.82 -11.18
CA ASP A 178 -8.81 15.51 -11.60
C ASP A 178 -7.71 14.52 -12.03
N ILE A 179 -7.52 13.43 -11.28
CA ILE A 179 -6.58 12.37 -11.61
C ILE A 179 -7.09 11.54 -12.80
N ALA A 180 -8.39 11.30 -12.88
CA ALA A 180 -9.01 10.60 -14.00
C ALA A 180 -8.72 11.30 -15.34
N HIS A 181 -8.67 12.63 -15.36
CA HIS A 181 -8.29 13.39 -16.55
C HIS A 181 -6.86 13.07 -17.02
N LEU A 182 -5.91 12.86 -16.10
CA LEU A 182 -4.55 12.45 -16.48
C LEU A 182 -4.57 11.07 -17.16
N ALA A 183 -5.33 10.11 -16.63
CA ALA A 183 -5.43 8.79 -17.23
C ALA A 183 -6.01 8.84 -18.66
N LEU A 184 -7.02 9.68 -18.91
CA LEU A 184 -7.62 9.83 -20.23
C LEU A 184 -6.70 10.54 -21.24
N ARG A 185 -5.72 11.31 -20.79
CA ARG A 185 -4.73 11.92 -21.71
C ARG A 185 -3.70 10.93 -22.23
N GLU A 186 -3.50 9.83 -21.52
CA GLU A 186 -2.58 8.75 -21.88
C GLU A 186 -3.29 7.63 -22.68
N ALA A 187 -4.63 7.64 -22.73
CA ALA A 187 -5.44 6.70 -23.48
C ALA A 187 -5.45 7.06 -24.97
#